data_4b7c94ff4aea1374d469d4af34b810f4
#
_entry.id   4b7c94ff4aea1374d469d4af34b810f4
#
_cell.length_a   1.000
_cell.length_b   1.000
_cell.length_c   1.000
_cell.angle_alpha   90.00
_cell.angle_beta   90.00
_cell.angle_gamma   90.00
#
_symmetry.space_group_name_H-M   'P 1'
#
loop_
_entity.id
_entity.type
_entity.pdbx_description
1 polymer ?
#
loop_
_entity_poly.entity_id
_entity_poly.type
_entity_poly.pdbx_seq_one_letter_code
_entity_poly.pdbx_strand_id
1 'polypeptide(L)'
;MVESVSIYEKYFKDPKREPVLIDYVRTPIGKRRGTVVRHRGDDLVIHCYETLLNRNDFDKSVLGDSIVSCNSQIGECALDIGRNAAMGAHLPVSVPGFSVNRHCASGAQAVLSGWQAIACGAMDAVICGGIELQNKYPIMADAYVFNEELGKPLMVAPNKKILTNPEVAAKLKEFNTTLSGQINSAHVLGIHYYSKHKGISMNEFKGEYRDEFKQELDQISLLSHQKACSTYDDRAKEIEPIWCPKLDENGKPMLDENNNVAQDESLSVLTTQDEGPRPTTSIEALSKLKTIIGRKSQAFLTAGNSCPTSDGAAAQIWMTRGLAEDLGLNPRATILNFAIVGTDPVLMLDGPVRAMPEALKRANLSFDDMAFIEINEAFSSVVWSCCKELGIDWNDPRFNPWGGAIALGHPTGMTGCRLIGTNLHQLEKAGKEYAISSMCVGFGMSIATIVKNENPK
;
A
#
# COMPACT_ATOMS: atom_id res chain seq x y z
N MET A 1 19.45 21.08 -16.08
CA MET A 1 18.34 20.51 -15.31
C MET A 1 17.11 20.55 -16.20
N VAL A 2 16.41 19.43 -16.34
CA VAL A 2 15.12 19.37 -17.05
C VAL A 2 14.09 20.02 -16.14
N GLU A 3 13.30 20.98 -16.65
CA GLU A 3 12.25 21.63 -15.87
C GLU A 3 11.10 20.64 -15.65
N SER A 4 10.81 20.31 -14.38
CA SER A 4 9.71 19.43 -14.02
C SER A 4 8.36 20.12 -14.23
N VAL A 5 7.33 19.36 -14.56
CA VAL A 5 5.97 19.87 -14.78
C VAL A 5 5.05 19.35 -13.66
N SER A 6 4.62 20.26 -12.79
CA SER A 6 3.58 19.97 -11.81
C SER A 6 2.22 19.82 -12.50
N ILE A 7 1.48 18.76 -12.12
CA ILE A 7 0.10 18.59 -12.59
C ILE A 7 -0.78 19.74 -12.08
N TYR A 8 -0.50 20.27 -10.90
CA TYR A 8 -1.23 21.40 -10.35
C TYR A 8 -0.98 22.67 -11.18
N GLU A 9 0.29 23.09 -11.37
CA GLU A 9 0.67 24.28 -12.09
C GLU A 9 0.18 24.27 -13.55
N LYS A 10 0.12 23.11 -14.17
CA LYS A 10 -0.35 22.97 -15.55
C LYS A 10 -1.83 23.33 -15.73
N TYR A 11 -2.69 23.01 -14.75
CA TYR A 11 -4.14 23.14 -14.86
C TYR A 11 -4.73 24.20 -13.92
N PHE A 12 -4.00 24.57 -12.89
CA PHE A 12 -4.41 25.52 -11.86
C PHE A 12 -3.34 26.59 -11.69
N LYS A 13 -3.74 27.86 -11.67
CA LYS A 13 -2.80 28.98 -11.71
C LYS A 13 -2.61 29.70 -10.38
N ASP A 14 -3.36 29.34 -9.35
CA ASP A 14 -3.25 29.94 -8.02
C ASP A 14 -2.32 29.11 -7.12
N PRO A 15 -1.06 29.54 -6.89
CA PRO A 15 -0.12 28.80 -6.07
C PRO A 15 -0.61 28.57 -4.63
N LYS A 16 -1.46 29.48 -4.11
CA LYS A 16 -2.02 29.34 -2.76
C LYS A 16 -3.00 28.19 -2.62
N ARG A 17 -3.58 27.75 -3.73
CA ARG A 17 -4.49 26.59 -3.73
C ARG A 17 -3.80 25.25 -3.98
N GLU A 18 -2.48 25.24 -4.19
CA GLU A 18 -1.75 23.99 -4.39
C GLU A 18 -1.91 23.06 -3.17
N PRO A 19 -2.32 21.80 -3.37
CA PRO A 19 -2.44 20.86 -2.26
C PRO A 19 -1.06 20.45 -1.73
N VAL A 20 -0.85 20.65 -0.45
CA VAL A 20 0.41 20.31 0.24
C VAL A 20 0.17 19.33 1.38
N LEU A 21 1.09 18.40 1.58
CA LEU A 21 1.12 17.48 2.70
C LEU A 21 1.72 18.17 3.93
N ILE A 22 0.97 18.17 5.01
CA ILE A 22 1.38 18.77 6.28
C ILE A 22 2.05 17.74 7.18
N ASP A 23 1.41 16.58 7.37
CA ASP A 23 1.98 15.54 8.22
C ASP A 23 1.47 14.16 7.81
N TYR A 24 2.22 13.14 8.22
CA TYR A 24 1.97 11.73 7.97
C TYR A 24 2.36 10.89 9.16
N VAL A 25 1.57 9.85 9.41
CA VAL A 25 1.85 8.85 10.44
C VAL A 25 1.24 7.50 10.04
N ARG A 26 1.78 6.43 10.61
CA ARG A 26 1.22 5.09 10.53
C ARG A 26 1.38 4.31 11.83
N THR A 27 0.58 3.28 11.99
CA THR A 27 0.83 2.25 13.00
C THR A 27 2.01 1.36 12.59
N PRO A 28 2.59 0.58 13.52
CA PRO A 28 3.35 -0.60 13.15
C PRO A 28 2.50 -1.51 12.24
N ILE A 29 3.16 -2.20 11.29
CA ILE A 29 2.48 -3.21 10.48
C ILE A 29 2.50 -4.53 11.21
N GLY A 30 1.29 -5.04 11.51
CA GLY A 30 1.06 -6.30 12.18
C GLY A 30 1.20 -7.50 11.25
N LYS A 31 1.62 -8.64 11.79
CA LYS A 31 1.68 -9.93 11.11
C LYS A 31 0.62 -10.90 11.62
N ARG A 32 0.47 -12.01 10.92
CA ARG A 32 -0.40 -13.10 11.38
C ARG A 32 -0.02 -13.54 12.79
N ARG A 33 -0.99 -13.55 13.70
CA ARG A 33 -0.84 -13.86 15.13
C ARG A 33 0.07 -12.86 15.87
N GLY A 34 0.25 -11.66 15.32
CA GLY A 34 0.95 -10.57 16.00
C GLY A 34 0.09 -9.88 17.06
N THR A 35 0.52 -8.70 17.46
CA THR A 35 -0.19 -7.90 18.46
C THR A 35 -1.22 -6.96 17.84
N VAL A 36 -0.89 -6.33 16.69
CA VAL A 36 -1.74 -5.33 16.01
C VAL A 36 -3.12 -5.89 15.63
N VAL A 37 -3.20 -7.17 15.22
CA VAL A 37 -4.47 -7.84 14.86
C VAL A 37 -5.49 -7.89 16.00
N ARG A 38 -5.07 -7.64 17.23
CA ARG A 38 -5.93 -7.68 18.42
C ARG A 38 -6.78 -6.43 18.60
N HIS A 39 -6.47 -5.39 17.82
CA HIS A 39 -7.27 -4.14 17.77
C HIS A 39 -8.55 -4.28 16.97
N ARG A 40 -9.43 -3.31 17.16
CA ARG A 40 -10.49 -2.98 16.20
C ARG A 40 -9.85 -2.22 15.04
N GLY A 41 -10.43 -2.36 13.84
CA GLY A 41 -9.89 -1.66 12.65
C GLY A 41 -10.08 -0.14 12.72
N ASP A 42 -11.22 0.29 13.21
CA ASP A 42 -11.52 1.71 13.42
C ASP A 42 -10.56 2.35 14.43
N ASP A 43 -10.22 1.67 15.54
CA ASP A 43 -9.26 2.20 16.53
C ASP A 43 -7.88 2.46 15.93
N LEU A 44 -7.41 1.63 14.99
CA LEU A 44 -6.09 1.84 14.36
C LEU A 44 -6.03 3.13 13.54
N VAL A 45 -7.07 3.43 12.76
CA VAL A 45 -7.09 4.67 11.98
C VAL A 45 -7.39 5.88 12.85
N ILE A 46 -8.23 5.73 13.88
CA ILE A 46 -8.48 6.77 14.89
C ILE A 46 -7.17 7.15 15.59
N HIS A 47 -6.36 6.17 16.01
CA HIS A 47 -5.05 6.41 16.61
C HIS A 47 -4.12 7.24 15.70
N CYS A 48 -4.09 6.94 14.40
CA CYS A 48 -3.34 7.76 13.43
C CYS A 48 -3.90 9.18 13.33
N TYR A 49 -5.22 9.34 13.34
CA TYR A 49 -5.88 10.65 13.28
C TYR A 49 -5.58 11.48 14.53
N GLU A 50 -5.78 10.92 15.72
CA GLU A 50 -5.48 11.58 16.99
C GLU A 50 -4.00 12.02 17.05
N THR A 51 -3.09 11.16 16.60
CA THR A 51 -1.65 11.49 16.54
C THR A 51 -1.40 12.72 15.66
N LEU A 52 -1.94 12.74 14.44
CA LEU A 52 -1.80 13.87 13.52
C LEU A 52 -2.44 15.16 14.07
N LEU A 53 -3.63 15.05 14.65
CA LEU A 53 -4.38 16.18 15.18
C LEU A 53 -3.72 16.76 16.44
N ASN A 54 -3.02 15.94 17.23
CA ASN A 54 -2.27 16.36 18.41
C ASN A 54 -0.91 16.98 18.06
N ARG A 55 -0.27 16.50 16.98
CA ARG A 55 1.02 17.05 16.51
C ARG A 55 0.89 18.41 15.84
N ASN A 56 -0.28 18.69 15.27
CA ASN A 56 -0.51 19.88 14.46
C ASN A 56 -1.61 20.75 15.12
N ASP A 57 -1.20 21.93 15.63
CA ASP A 57 -2.09 22.87 16.30
C ASP A 57 -2.81 23.78 15.29
N PHE A 58 -4.06 23.45 14.97
CA PHE A 58 -4.94 24.27 14.15
C PHE A 58 -6.43 24.00 14.48
N ASP A 59 -7.31 24.90 14.10
CA ASP A 59 -8.75 24.67 14.25
C ASP A 59 -9.21 23.52 13.34
N LYS A 60 -9.63 22.41 13.95
CA LYS A 60 -10.04 21.19 13.23
C LYS A 60 -11.30 21.39 12.38
N SER A 61 -12.04 22.48 12.58
CA SER A 61 -13.22 22.81 11.75
C SER A 61 -12.87 23.20 10.31
N VAL A 62 -11.60 23.48 10.01
CA VAL A 62 -11.13 23.76 8.64
C VAL A 62 -11.07 22.49 7.78
N LEU A 63 -11.10 21.30 8.39
CA LEU A 63 -11.13 20.04 7.65
C LEU A 63 -12.49 19.88 6.95
N GLY A 64 -12.44 19.78 5.63
CA GLY A 64 -13.64 19.64 4.79
C GLY A 64 -14.11 18.19 4.66
N ASP A 65 -13.22 17.20 4.82
CA ASP A 65 -13.59 15.78 4.73
C ASP A 65 -12.58 14.85 5.42
N SER A 66 -13.07 13.64 5.74
CA SER A 66 -12.30 12.49 6.22
C SER A 66 -12.42 11.34 5.22
N ILE A 67 -11.32 11.03 4.52
CA ILE A 67 -11.33 10.05 3.43
C ILE A 67 -10.51 8.83 3.84
N VAL A 68 -11.17 7.73 4.21
CA VAL A 68 -10.48 6.51 4.64
C VAL A 68 -10.68 5.39 3.64
N SER A 69 -9.60 4.75 3.29
CA SER A 69 -9.62 3.57 2.43
C SER A 69 -9.61 2.28 3.22
N CYS A 70 -10.41 1.32 2.77
CA CYS A 70 -10.39 -0.06 3.23
C CYS A 70 -10.77 -0.96 2.06
N ASN A 71 -10.01 -2.03 1.85
CA ASN A 71 -10.34 -2.99 0.80
C ASN A 71 -11.45 -3.95 1.25
N SER A 72 -11.34 -4.49 2.46
CA SER A 72 -12.35 -5.39 3.05
C SER A 72 -13.24 -4.61 4.02
N GLN A 73 -14.28 -3.94 3.48
CA GLN A 73 -15.20 -3.13 4.26
C GLN A 73 -16.21 -4.00 4.99
N ILE A 74 -15.77 -4.67 6.05
CA ILE A 74 -16.57 -5.60 6.86
C ILE A 74 -16.28 -5.38 8.35
N GLY A 75 -17.25 -5.74 9.21
CA GLY A 75 -17.15 -5.56 10.65
C GLY A 75 -16.94 -4.09 11.04
N GLU A 76 -15.98 -3.83 11.91
CA GLU A 76 -15.62 -2.47 12.34
C GLU A 76 -14.98 -1.61 11.23
N CYS A 77 -14.55 -2.20 10.12
CA CYS A 77 -14.09 -1.46 8.95
C CYS A 77 -15.22 -1.14 7.94
N ALA A 78 -16.46 -1.49 8.26
CA ALA A 78 -17.66 -1.17 7.49
C ALA A 78 -18.31 0.14 7.96
N LEU A 79 -19.55 0.38 7.51
CA LEU A 79 -20.39 1.51 7.93
C LEU A 79 -19.72 2.88 7.76
N ASP A 80 -19.07 3.09 6.62
CA ASP A 80 -18.34 4.33 6.32
C ASP A 80 -17.23 4.62 7.35
N ILE A 81 -16.15 3.87 7.22
CA ILE A 81 -14.98 4.02 8.10
C ILE A 81 -14.40 5.44 8.09
N GLY A 82 -14.57 6.22 6.99
CA GLY A 82 -14.16 7.61 6.94
C GLY A 82 -14.88 8.46 7.96
N ARG A 83 -16.22 8.35 8.01
CA ARG A 83 -17.00 9.08 8.98
C ARG A 83 -16.80 8.57 10.42
N ASN A 84 -16.69 7.25 10.59
CA ASN A 84 -16.43 6.66 11.89
C ASN A 84 -15.09 7.13 12.48
N ALA A 85 -14.04 7.18 11.66
CA ALA A 85 -12.72 7.68 12.08
C ALA A 85 -12.77 9.15 12.48
N ALA A 86 -13.46 9.99 11.72
CA ALA A 86 -13.65 11.41 12.07
C ALA A 86 -14.32 11.59 13.43
N MET A 87 -15.40 10.84 13.68
CA MET A 87 -16.13 10.93 14.96
C MET A 87 -15.33 10.35 16.12
N GLY A 88 -14.65 9.20 15.90
CA GLY A 88 -13.80 8.56 16.91
C GLY A 88 -12.61 9.42 17.32
N ALA A 89 -12.01 10.14 16.38
CA ALA A 89 -10.92 11.09 16.63
C ALA A 89 -11.43 12.48 17.10
N HIS A 90 -12.67 12.58 17.51
CA HIS A 90 -13.29 13.80 18.04
C HIS A 90 -13.22 15.03 17.11
N LEU A 91 -13.22 14.81 15.79
CA LEU A 91 -13.39 15.91 14.85
C LEU A 91 -14.77 16.56 15.00
N PRO A 92 -14.92 17.86 14.66
CA PRO A 92 -16.23 18.50 14.66
C PRO A 92 -17.26 17.73 13.86
N VAL A 93 -18.51 17.70 14.32
CA VAL A 93 -19.59 16.98 13.63
C VAL A 93 -19.88 17.52 12.22
N SER A 94 -19.40 18.72 11.91
CA SER A 94 -19.44 19.32 10.58
C SER A 94 -18.50 18.65 9.57
N VAL A 95 -17.46 17.92 10.01
CA VAL A 95 -16.53 17.21 9.13
C VAL A 95 -17.20 15.91 8.63
N PRO A 96 -17.58 15.82 7.37
CA PRO A 96 -18.14 14.60 6.80
C PRO A 96 -17.08 13.50 6.70
N GLY A 97 -17.41 12.38 6.05
CA GLY A 97 -16.45 11.35 5.77
C GLY A 97 -16.99 10.39 4.73
N PHE A 98 -16.11 9.71 4.02
CA PHE A 98 -16.47 8.61 3.14
C PHE A 98 -15.37 7.57 3.02
N SER A 99 -15.78 6.37 2.62
CA SER A 99 -14.88 5.24 2.40
C SER A 99 -14.58 5.05 0.91
N VAL A 100 -13.32 4.68 0.59
CA VAL A 100 -12.92 4.42 -0.78
C VAL A 100 -12.26 3.05 -0.91
N ASN A 101 -12.51 2.37 -2.05
CA ASN A 101 -11.90 1.09 -2.39
C ASN A 101 -11.38 1.10 -3.83
N ARG A 102 -10.08 0.88 -3.98
CA ARG A 102 -9.38 0.56 -5.24
C ARG A 102 -8.41 -0.59 -4.99
N HIS A 103 -8.89 -1.62 -4.30
CA HIS A 103 -8.08 -2.78 -3.90
C HIS A 103 -6.73 -2.36 -3.27
N CYS A 104 -5.61 -2.92 -3.73
CA CYS A 104 -4.27 -2.63 -3.18
C CYS A 104 -3.89 -1.14 -3.19
N ALA A 105 -4.43 -0.32 -4.11
CA ALA A 105 -4.14 1.10 -4.21
C ALA A 105 -5.16 1.98 -3.48
N SER A 106 -6.01 1.42 -2.65
CA SER A 106 -7.05 2.18 -1.92
C SER A 106 -6.46 3.35 -1.13
N GLY A 107 -5.34 3.15 -0.43
CA GLY A 107 -4.66 4.20 0.33
C GLY A 107 -4.17 5.36 -0.53
N ALA A 108 -3.55 5.08 -1.68
CA ALA A 108 -3.16 6.12 -2.63
C ALA A 108 -4.39 6.83 -3.22
N GLN A 109 -5.49 6.09 -3.49
CA GLN A 109 -6.73 6.69 -3.98
C GLN A 109 -7.36 7.62 -2.95
N ALA A 110 -7.35 7.28 -1.65
CA ALA A 110 -7.84 8.16 -0.61
C ALA A 110 -7.09 9.49 -0.61
N VAL A 111 -5.75 9.43 -0.63
CA VAL A 111 -4.88 10.62 -0.72
C VAL A 111 -5.16 11.41 -1.99
N LEU A 112 -5.22 10.76 -3.16
CA LEU A 112 -5.48 11.45 -4.43
C LEU A 112 -6.89 12.05 -4.49
N SER A 113 -7.90 11.43 -3.87
CA SER A 113 -9.24 12.00 -3.79
C SER A 113 -9.25 13.30 -2.97
N GLY A 114 -8.56 13.33 -1.84
CA GLY A 114 -8.37 14.54 -1.04
C GLY A 114 -7.56 15.61 -1.78
N TRP A 115 -6.44 15.22 -2.38
CA TRP A 115 -5.63 16.12 -3.21
C TRP A 115 -6.45 16.76 -4.35
N GLN A 116 -7.26 15.97 -5.05
CA GLN A 116 -8.13 16.45 -6.14
C GLN A 116 -9.22 17.40 -5.62
N ALA A 117 -9.84 17.08 -4.47
CA ALA A 117 -10.85 17.94 -3.87
C ALA A 117 -10.30 19.32 -3.48
N ILE A 118 -9.06 19.37 -2.96
CA ILE A 118 -8.35 20.61 -2.66
C ILE A 118 -7.99 21.33 -3.97
N ALA A 119 -7.38 20.63 -4.92
CA ALA A 119 -6.94 21.23 -6.18
C ALA A 119 -8.08 21.88 -6.98
N CYS A 120 -9.27 21.24 -7.03
CA CYS A 120 -10.43 21.80 -7.75
C CYS A 120 -11.21 22.85 -6.95
N GLY A 121 -10.83 23.14 -5.72
CA GLY A 121 -11.47 24.17 -4.89
C GLY A 121 -12.73 23.72 -4.16
N ALA A 122 -13.02 22.42 -4.12
CA ALA A 122 -14.16 21.90 -3.36
C ALA A 122 -13.90 21.94 -1.84
N MET A 123 -12.64 21.82 -1.43
CA MET A 123 -12.20 21.83 -0.03
C MET A 123 -10.89 22.58 0.13
N ASP A 124 -10.59 23.06 1.34
CA ASP A 124 -9.33 23.71 1.67
C ASP A 124 -8.38 22.82 2.45
N ALA A 125 -8.92 21.87 3.21
CA ALA A 125 -8.16 20.86 3.94
C ALA A 125 -8.92 19.55 4.05
N VAL A 126 -8.20 18.43 4.10
CA VAL A 126 -8.76 17.09 4.31
C VAL A 126 -7.80 16.24 5.16
N ILE A 127 -8.36 15.27 5.88
CA ILE A 127 -7.59 14.20 6.48
C ILE A 127 -7.87 12.90 5.71
N CYS A 128 -6.79 12.25 5.24
CA CYS A 128 -6.88 11.04 4.44
C CYS A 128 -6.20 9.89 5.18
N GLY A 129 -6.75 8.68 5.08
CA GLY A 129 -6.15 7.52 5.71
C GLY A 129 -6.44 6.22 4.99
N GLY A 130 -5.96 5.15 5.57
CA GLY A 130 -6.25 3.80 5.11
C GLY A 130 -6.00 2.78 6.18
N ILE A 131 -6.82 1.74 6.18
CA ILE A 131 -6.84 0.66 7.16
C ILE A 131 -7.00 -0.69 6.47
N GLU A 132 -6.37 -1.70 6.97
CA GLU A 132 -6.69 -3.09 6.64
C GLU A 132 -6.37 -4.02 7.80
N LEU A 133 -7.24 -4.99 8.06
CA LEU A 133 -7.07 -6.07 9.02
C LEU A 133 -7.20 -7.43 8.33
N GLN A 134 -6.23 -7.81 7.49
CA GLN A 134 -6.28 -9.05 6.70
C GLN A 134 -6.22 -10.32 7.55
N ASN A 135 -5.67 -10.24 8.76
CA ASN A 135 -5.60 -11.38 9.67
C ASN A 135 -6.92 -11.60 10.42
N LYS A 136 -7.78 -10.60 10.49
CA LYS A 136 -9.13 -10.66 11.06
C LYS A 136 -10.19 -10.82 9.96
N TYR A 137 -10.06 -10.04 8.89
CA TYR A 137 -10.95 -10.03 7.74
C TYR A 137 -10.16 -10.39 6.47
N PRO A 138 -10.17 -11.66 6.05
CA PRO A 138 -9.43 -12.09 4.86
C PRO A 138 -9.82 -11.29 3.62
N ILE A 139 -8.87 -11.13 2.72
CA ILE A 139 -9.12 -10.46 1.42
C ILE A 139 -10.34 -11.11 0.75
N MET A 140 -11.27 -10.30 0.24
CA MET A 140 -12.57 -10.67 -0.32
C MET A 140 -13.60 -11.15 0.72
N ALA A 141 -13.41 -10.89 2.00
CA ALA A 141 -14.42 -11.21 3.01
C ALA A 141 -15.78 -10.52 2.74
N ASP A 142 -15.74 -9.34 2.13
CA ASP A 142 -16.88 -8.56 1.67
C ASP A 142 -17.62 -9.15 0.45
N ALA A 143 -17.01 -10.12 -0.23
CA ALA A 143 -17.63 -10.84 -1.35
C ALA A 143 -18.47 -12.06 -0.91
N TYR A 144 -18.58 -12.33 0.38
CA TYR A 144 -19.40 -13.43 0.90
C TYR A 144 -20.79 -12.95 1.27
N VAL A 145 -21.82 -13.67 0.81
CA VAL A 145 -23.21 -13.49 1.23
C VAL A 145 -23.72 -14.77 1.88
N PHE A 146 -24.57 -14.64 2.90
CA PHE A 146 -25.21 -15.79 3.50
C PHE A 146 -26.30 -16.32 2.57
N ASN A 147 -26.19 -17.60 2.22
CA ASN A 147 -27.21 -18.29 1.43
C ASN A 147 -28.14 -19.07 2.38
N GLU A 148 -29.38 -18.62 2.48
CA GLU A 148 -30.35 -19.19 3.42
C GLU A 148 -30.71 -20.65 3.10
N GLU A 149 -30.79 -21.00 1.80
CA GLU A 149 -31.12 -22.35 1.38
C GLU A 149 -30.04 -23.37 1.78
N LEU A 150 -28.77 -22.95 1.73
CA LEU A 150 -27.63 -23.81 2.09
C LEU A 150 -27.15 -23.64 3.53
N GLY A 151 -27.71 -22.68 4.27
CA GLY A 151 -27.33 -22.39 5.64
C GLY A 151 -25.86 -22.01 5.83
N LYS A 152 -25.20 -21.46 4.80
CA LYS A 152 -23.77 -21.12 4.84
C LYS A 152 -23.43 -19.91 3.97
N PRO A 153 -22.31 -19.18 4.28
CA PRO A 153 -21.84 -18.13 3.40
C PRO A 153 -21.30 -18.72 2.07
N LEU A 154 -21.62 -18.04 0.98
CA LEU A 154 -21.10 -18.32 -0.36
C LEU A 154 -20.40 -17.09 -0.90
N MET A 155 -19.26 -17.29 -1.55
CA MET A 155 -18.60 -16.22 -2.27
C MET A 155 -19.38 -15.88 -3.55
N VAL A 156 -19.67 -14.60 -3.73
CA VAL A 156 -20.27 -14.09 -4.96
C VAL A 156 -19.21 -14.12 -6.07
N ALA A 157 -19.42 -14.95 -7.08
CA ALA A 157 -18.53 -15.00 -8.23
C ALA A 157 -18.61 -13.70 -9.03
N PRO A 158 -17.49 -13.24 -9.64
CA PRO A 158 -17.50 -12.13 -10.56
C PRO A 158 -18.53 -12.34 -11.68
N ASN A 159 -19.11 -11.24 -12.18
CA ASN A 159 -20.11 -11.32 -13.24
C ASN A 159 -19.50 -12.01 -14.47
N LYS A 160 -20.18 -13.05 -14.98
CA LYS A 160 -19.74 -13.84 -16.14
C LYS A 160 -19.51 -12.98 -17.41
N LYS A 161 -20.14 -11.81 -17.51
CA LYS A 161 -19.92 -10.88 -18.62
C LYS A 161 -18.45 -10.39 -18.69
N ILE A 162 -17.71 -10.39 -17.58
CA ILE A 162 -16.28 -10.06 -17.57
C ILE A 162 -15.51 -11.05 -18.46
N LEU A 163 -15.85 -12.34 -18.40
CA LEU A 163 -15.21 -13.39 -19.18
C LEU A 163 -15.53 -13.32 -20.68
N THR A 164 -16.61 -12.63 -21.06
CA THR A 164 -17.01 -12.42 -22.46
C THR A 164 -16.50 -11.11 -23.05
N ASN A 165 -15.79 -10.28 -22.24
CA ASN A 165 -15.06 -9.13 -22.79
C ASN A 165 -13.99 -9.65 -23.76
N PRO A 166 -13.96 -9.17 -25.03
CA PRO A 166 -13.07 -9.71 -26.06
C PRO A 166 -11.58 -9.67 -25.67
N GLU A 167 -11.12 -8.61 -25.03
CA GLU A 167 -9.73 -8.47 -24.60
C GLU A 167 -9.40 -9.45 -23.48
N VAL A 168 -10.29 -9.59 -22.48
CA VAL A 168 -10.12 -10.55 -21.38
C VAL A 168 -10.12 -11.98 -21.91
N ALA A 169 -11.08 -12.33 -22.78
CA ALA A 169 -11.19 -13.66 -23.36
C ALA A 169 -9.95 -14.03 -24.19
N ALA A 170 -9.41 -13.07 -24.95
CA ALA A 170 -8.17 -13.27 -25.72
C ALA A 170 -6.99 -13.58 -24.79
N LYS A 171 -6.84 -12.84 -23.69
CA LYS A 171 -5.77 -13.03 -22.71
C LYS A 171 -5.89 -14.33 -21.91
N LEU A 172 -7.10 -14.73 -21.54
CA LEU A 172 -7.34 -16.03 -20.90
C LEU A 172 -6.92 -17.19 -21.79
N LYS A 173 -7.17 -17.08 -23.12
CA LYS A 173 -6.74 -18.05 -24.11
C LYS A 173 -5.23 -18.02 -24.32
N GLU A 174 -4.63 -16.83 -24.46
CA GLU A 174 -3.19 -16.64 -24.65
C GLU A 174 -2.39 -17.29 -23.51
N PHE A 175 -2.77 -17.03 -22.27
CA PHE A 175 -2.07 -17.55 -21.09
C PHE A 175 -2.57 -18.93 -20.63
N ASN A 176 -3.55 -19.52 -21.32
CA ASN A 176 -4.16 -20.81 -20.96
C ASN A 176 -4.52 -20.88 -19.47
N THR A 177 -5.21 -19.87 -18.97
CA THR A 177 -5.53 -19.68 -17.56
C THR A 177 -7.00 -19.28 -17.37
N THR A 178 -7.39 -19.07 -16.13
CA THR A 178 -8.70 -18.55 -15.74
C THR A 178 -8.54 -17.26 -14.97
N LEU A 179 -9.53 -16.38 -15.04
CA LEU A 179 -9.57 -15.20 -14.17
C LEU A 179 -9.65 -15.67 -12.72
N SER A 180 -8.60 -15.40 -11.94
CA SER A 180 -8.45 -15.93 -10.58
C SER A 180 -7.72 -14.93 -9.68
N GLY A 181 -7.51 -15.31 -8.42
CA GLY A 181 -6.88 -14.42 -7.42
C GLY A 181 -5.41 -14.09 -7.73
N GLN A 182 -4.90 -13.10 -7.03
CA GLN A 182 -3.56 -12.51 -7.20
C GLN A 182 -2.41 -13.51 -7.22
N ILE A 183 -2.49 -14.61 -6.43
CA ILE A 183 -1.44 -15.63 -6.39
C ILE A 183 -1.28 -16.30 -7.77
N ASN A 184 -2.39 -16.65 -8.43
CA ASN A 184 -2.32 -17.24 -9.77
C ASN A 184 -1.82 -16.23 -10.80
N SER A 185 -2.25 -14.98 -10.73
CA SER A 185 -1.75 -13.91 -11.61
C SER A 185 -0.25 -13.68 -11.42
N ALA A 186 0.25 -13.66 -10.17
CA ALA A 186 1.68 -13.56 -9.90
C ALA A 186 2.50 -14.72 -10.46
N HIS A 187 1.90 -15.91 -10.51
CA HIS A 187 2.51 -17.09 -11.11
C HIS A 187 2.55 -17.00 -12.64
N VAL A 188 1.44 -16.67 -13.28
CA VAL A 188 1.36 -16.52 -14.74
C VAL A 188 2.25 -15.37 -15.21
N LEU A 189 2.21 -14.22 -14.53
CA LEU A 189 3.05 -13.07 -14.80
C LEU A 189 4.55 -13.42 -14.75
N GLY A 190 4.98 -14.12 -13.69
CA GLY A 190 6.38 -14.52 -13.56
C GLY A 190 6.85 -15.43 -14.69
N ILE A 191 6.04 -16.44 -15.06
CA ILE A 191 6.35 -17.33 -16.20
C ILE A 191 6.41 -16.52 -17.50
N HIS A 192 5.43 -15.65 -17.74
CA HIS A 192 5.35 -14.85 -18.97
C HIS A 192 6.60 -13.97 -19.15
N TYR A 193 6.91 -13.13 -18.17
CA TYR A 193 8.03 -12.19 -18.30
C TYR A 193 9.39 -12.89 -18.26
N TYR A 194 9.58 -13.91 -17.43
CA TYR A 194 10.81 -14.68 -17.45
C TYR A 194 11.04 -15.37 -18.80
N SER A 195 10.00 -16.03 -19.34
CA SER A 195 10.07 -16.69 -20.66
C SER A 195 10.38 -15.68 -21.76
N LYS A 196 9.73 -14.51 -21.75
CA LYS A 196 10.01 -13.41 -22.68
C LYS A 196 11.47 -12.97 -22.63
N HIS A 197 12.02 -12.74 -21.44
CA HIS A 197 13.42 -12.32 -21.28
C HIS A 197 14.45 -13.38 -21.64
N LYS A 198 14.13 -14.66 -21.45
CA LYS A 198 15.00 -15.78 -21.82
C LYS A 198 14.82 -16.22 -23.29
N GLY A 199 13.83 -15.71 -24.00
CA GLY A 199 13.54 -16.13 -25.39
C GLY A 199 13.03 -17.56 -25.50
N ILE A 200 12.33 -18.07 -24.48
CA ILE A 200 11.75 -19.42 -24.42
C ILE A 200 10.22 -19.35 -24.39
N SER A 201 9.55 -20.45 -24.72
CA SER A 201 8.10 -20.55 -24.53
C SER A 201 7.73 -20.75 -23.06
N MET A 202 6.52 -20.36 -22.65
CA MET A 202 6.03 -20.58 -21.28
C MET A 202 5.97 -22.09 -20.91
N ASN A 203 5.88 -22.99 -21.90
CA ASN A 203 5.88 -24.45 -21.69
C ASN A 203 7.28 -24.98 -21.35
N GLU A 204 8.35 -24.28 -21.75
CA GLU A 204 9.73 -24.61 -21.45
C GLU A 204 10.16 -24.13 -20.08
N PHE A 205 9.36 -23.23 -19.44
CA PHE A 205 9.61 -22.76 -18.08
C PHE A 205 9.44 -23.89 -17.06
N LYS A 206 10.50 -24.70 -16.85
CA LYS A 206 10.60 -25.82 -15.90
C LYS A 206 12.07 -26.18 -15.67
N GLY A 207 12.32 -27.05 -14.69
CA GLY A 207 13.69 -27.51 -14.39
C GLY A 207 14.60 -26.33 -14.08
N GLU A 208 15.72 -26.22 -14.79
CA GLU A 208 16.77 -25.23 -14.58
C GLU A 208 16.22 -23.78 -14.68
N TYR A 209 15.39 -23.48 -15.67
CA TYR A 209 14.79 -22.13 -15.82
C TYR A 209 13.92 -21.74 -14.62
N ARG A 210 13.13 -22.67 -14.10
CA ARG A 210 12.32 -22.46 -12.92
C ARG A 210 13.19 -22.27 -11.68
N ASP A 211 14.26 -23.04 -11.55
CA ASP A 211 15.15 -22.99 -10.38
C ASP A 211 15.97 -21.70 -10.37
N GLU A 212 16.50 -21.27 -11.52
CA GLU A 212 17.15 -19.97 -11.67
C GLU A 212 16.22 -18.82 -11.30
N PHE A 213 15.01 -18.80 -11.87
CA PHE A 213 14.03 -17.77 -11.57
C PHE A 213 13.67 -17.71 -10.08
N LYS A 214 13.41 -18.88 -9.46
CA LYS A 214 13.14 -18.94 -8.04
C LYS A 214 14.28 -18.38 -7.19
N GLN A 215 15.53 -18.64 -7.57
CA GLN A 215 16.71 -18.10 -6.88
C GLN A 215 16.76 -16.57 -6.96
N GLU A 216 16.48 -15.95 -8.11
CA GLU A 216 16.40 -14.50 -8.24
C GLU A 216 15.27 -13.92 -7.39
N LEU A 217 14.10 -14.59 -7.33
CA LEU A 217 12.98 -14.17 -6.48
C LEU A 217 13.32 -14.25 -4.98
N ASP A 218 14.01 -15.30 -4.56
CA ASP A 218 14.45 -15.47 -3.18
C ASP A 218 15.52 -14.39 -2.82
N GLN A 219 16.36 -13.99 -3.79
CA GLN A 219 17.33 -12.88 -3.60
C GLN A 219 16.61 -11.54 -3.37
N ILE A 220 15.58 -11.21 -4.16
CA ILE A 220 14.74 -10.02 -3.96
C ILE A 220 14.13 -10.05 -2.55
N SER A 221 13.63 -11.21 -2.12
CA SER A 221 13.02 -11.38 -0.80
C SER A 221 14.03 -11.18 0.33
N LEU A 222 15.23 -11.72 0.19
CA LEU A 222 16.31 -11.53 1.15
C LEU A 222 16.66 -10.05 1.28
N LEU A 223 16.82 -9.34 0.14
CA LEU A 223 17.10 -7.91 0.12
C LEU A 223 16.02 -7.09 0.81
N SER A 224 14.74 -7.40 0.58
CA SER A 224 13.61 -6.74 1.26
C SER A 224 13.76 -6.83 2.78
N HIS A 225 14.04 -8.03 3.33
CA HIS A 225 14.25 -8.22 4.76
C HIS A 225 15.52 -7.52 5.27
N GLN A 226 16.63 -7.60 4.55
CA GLN A 226 17.89 -6.96 4.93
C GLN A 226 17.73 -5.43 5.00
N LYS A 227 17.16 -4.82 3.95
CA LYS A 227 16.87 -3.38 3.91
C LYS A 227 15.91 -2.98 5.04
N ALA A 228 14.85 -3.75 5.26
CA ALA A 228 13.93 -3.48 6.35
C ALA A 228 14.59 -3.56 7.74
N CYS A 229 15.45 -4.53 7.98
CA CYS A 229 16.14 -4.65 9.28
C CYS A 229 17.20 -3.56 9.49
N SER A 230 17.92 -3.14 8.43
CA SER A 230 18.99 -2.13 8.53
C SER A 230 18.47 -0.69 8.65
N THR A 231 17.20 -0.44 8.33
CA THR A 231 16.58 0.89 8.33
C THR A 231 15.48 1.03 9.37
N TYR A 232 15.56 0.27 10.44
CA TYR A 232 14.55 0.30 11.52
C TYR A 232 14.39 1.69 12.12
N ASP A 233 15.49 2.33 12.53
CA ASP A 233 15.47 3.66 13.18
C ASP A 233 14.91 4.75 12.24
N ASP A 234 15.10 4.60 10.95
CA ASP A 234 14.54 5.53 9.97
C ASP A 234 13.02 5.39 9.86
N ARG A 235 12.53 4.14 9.79
CA ARG A 235 11.10 3.87 9.75
C ARG A 235 10.40 4.18 11.07
N ALA A 236 11.10 4.10 12.19
CA ALA A 236 10.54 4.48 13.49
C ALA A 236 10.00 5.92 13.51
N LYS A 237 10.50 6.80 12.63
CA LYS A 237 10.02 8.19 12.50
C LYS A 237 8.64 8.33 11.88
N GLU A 238 8.21 7.35 11.12
CA GLU A 238 6.87 7.33 10.52
C GLU A 238 5.85 6.51 11.33
N ILE A 239 6.34 5.77 12.35
CA ILE A 239 5.53 4.88 13.17
C ILE A 239 5.14 5.56 14.47
N GLU A 240 3.84 5.63 14.76
CA GLU A 240 3.34 5.91 16.09
C GLU A 240 3.19 4.61 16.86
N PRO A 241 3.87 4.44 18.00
CA PRO A 241 3.71 3.27 18.86
C PRO A 241 2.26 3.10 19.31
N ILE A 242 1.81 1.85 19.40
CA ILE A 242 0.43 1.56 19.81
C ILE A 242 0.40 0.48 20.89
N TRP A 243 -0.41 0.72 21.92
CA TRP A 243 -0.69 -0.27 22.95
C TRP A 243 -1.64 -1.33 22.42
N CYS A 244 -1.21 -2.58 22.38
CA CYS A 244 -1.99 -3.70 21.87
C CYS A 244 -2.44 -4.60 23.04
N PRO A 245 -3.72 -4.99 23.14
CA PRO A 245 -4.20 -5.78 24.27
C PRO A 245 -3.50 -7.15 24.34
N LYS A 246 -3.18 -7.61 25.55
CA LYS A 246 -2.81 -9.01 25.78
C LYS A 246 -4.05 -9.88 25.60
N LEU A 247 -3.83 -11.18 25.44
CA LEU A 247 -4.92 -12.16 25.38
C LEU A 247 -5.03 -12.88 26.72
N ASP A 248 -6.26 -13.07 27.19
CA ASP A 248 -6.55 -13.93 28.34
C ASP A 248 -6.31 -15.43 28.00
N GLU A 249 -6.55 -16.30 28.97
CA GLU A 249 -6.42 -17.76 28.83
C GLU A 249 -7.36 -18.38 27.76
N ASN A 250 -8.43 -17.66 27.39
CA ASN A 250 -9.40 -18.04 26.37
C ASN A 250 -9.10 -17.40 25.01
N GLY A 251 -8.01 -16.62 24.90
CA GLY A 251 -7.61 -15.94 23.68
C GLY A 251 -8.41 -14.67 23.36
N LYS A 252 -9.11 -14.09 24.37
CA LYS A 252 -9.82 -12.83 24.20
C LYS A 252 -8.94 -11.65 24.58
N PRO A 253 -9.06 -10.48 23.90
CA PRO A 253 -8.37 -9.26 24.27
C PRO A 253 -8.67 -8.84 25.72
N MET A 254 -7.63 -8.52 26.48
CA MET A 254 -7.74 -7.96 27.83
C MET A 254 -7.93 -6.46 27.70
N LEU A 255 -9.02 -5.93 28.23
CA LEU A 255 -9.41 -4.53 28.18
C LEU A 255 -9.55 -3.98 29.60
N ASP A 256 -9.55 -2.65 29.73
CA ASP A 256 -9.84 -1.99 31.00
C ASP A 256 -11.33 -2.08 31.39
N GLU A 257 -11.69 -1.49 32.52
CA GLU A 257 -13.07 -1.48 33.05
C GLU A 257 -14.09 -0.76 32.13
N ASN A 258 -13.59 0.08 31.21
CA ASN A 258 -14.40 0.80 30.23
C ASN A 258 -14.40 0.14 28.85
N ASN A 259 -13.87 -1.08 28.72
CA ASN A 259 -13.68 -1.82 27.47
C ASN A 259 -12.72 -1.14 26.47
N ASN A 260 -11.75 -0.35 26.94
CA ASN A 260 -10.71 0.23 26.12
C ASN A 260 -9.40 -0.55 26.24
N VAL A 261 -8.51 -0.37 25.25
CA VAL A 261 -7.14 -0.86 25.34
C VAL A 261 -6.38 -0.04 26.38
N ALA A 262 -5.94 -0.69 27.47
CA ALA A 262 -5.22 -0.03 28.53
C ALA A 262 -3.81 0.36 28.08
N GLN A 263 -3.35 1.55 28.48
CA GLN A 263 -1.95 1.96 28.36
C GLN A 263 -1.14 1.49 29.60
N ASP A 264 -1.19 0.18 29.86
CA ASP A 264 -0.65 -0.49 31.04
C ASP A 264 -0.08 -1.85 30.66
N GLU A 265 1.17 -2.08 31.04
CA GLU A 265 1.86 -3.36 30.75
C GLU A 265 1.21 -4.58 31.39
N SER A 266 0.33 -4.46 32.38
CA SER A 266 -0.40 -5.59 32.93
C SER A 266 -1.41 -6.17 31.93
N LEU A 267 -2.09 -5.30 31.16
CA LEU A 267 -3.18 -5.65 30.24
C LEU A 267 -2.75 -5.57 28.77
N SER A 268 -1.71 -4.84 28.43
CA SER A 268 -1.31 -4.52 27.04
C SER A 268 0.19 -4.68 26.82
N VAL A 269 0.59 -4.63 25.55
CA VAL A 269 1.99 -4.57 25.07
C VAL A 269 2.15 -3.37 24.16
N LEU A 270 3.15 -2.53 24.43
CA LEU A 270 3.48 -1.44 23.53
C LEU A 270 4.20 -1.97 22.29
N THR A 271 3.59 -1.84 21.13
CA THR A 271 4.16 -2.24 19.84
C THR A 271 4.73 -1.02 19.16
N THR A 272 6.06 -1.00 18.96
CA THR A 272 6.82 0.17 18.49
C THR A 272 7.39 -0.01 17.09
N GLN A 273 7.28 -1.21 16.49
CA GLN A 273 7.93 -1.54 15.23
C GLN A 273 7.11 -2.54 14.40
N ASP A 274 7.38 -2.55 13.09
CA ASP A 274 6.81 -3.52 12.18
C ASP A 274 7.14 -4.96 12.63
N GLU A 275 6.14 -5.84 12.68
CA GLU A 275 6.29 -7.21 13.17
C GLU A 275 6.81 -8.19 12.10
N GLY A 276 6.89 -7.74 10.83
CA GLY A 276 7.22 -8.59 9.67
C GLY A 276 8.71 -8.85 9.44
N PRO A 277 9.63 -7.86 9.59
CA PRO A 277 11.04 -8.01 9.25
C PRO A 277 11.72 -9.14 10.02
N ARG A 278 12.56 -9.92 9.30
CA ARG A 278 13.23 -11.12 9.86
C ARG A 278 14.73 -11.04 9.64
N PRO A 279 15.53 -10.68 10.66
CA PRO A 279 16.99 -10.54 10.53
C PRO A 279 17.70 -11.87 10.24
N THR A 280 17.06 -13.00 10.54
CA THR A 280 17.62 -14.35 10.31
C THR A 280 17.26 -14.93 8.94
N THR A 281 16.64 -14.16 8.03
CA THR A 281 16.33 -14.63 6.68
C THR A 281 17.62 -14.92 5.90
N SER A 282 17.67 -16.07 5.24
CA SER A 282 18.79 -16.45 4.37
C SER A 282 18.32 -17.15 3.10
N ILE A 283 19.16 -17.20 2.08
CA ILE A 283 18.85 -17.90 0.82
C ILE A 283 18.58 -19.38 1.07
N GLU A 284 19.36 -20.02 1.97
CA GLU A 284 19.17 -21.43 2.34
C GLU A 284 17.82 -21.68 3.00
N ALA A 285 17.33 -20.74 3.82
CA ALA A 285 16.02 -20.85 4.45
C ALA A 285 14.89 -20.65 3.42
N LEU A 286 15.01 -19.64 2.54
CA LEU A 286 14.03 -19.34 1.49
C LEU A 286 13.93 -20.49 0.47
N SER A 287 15.07 -21.06 0.05
CA SER A 287 15.11 -22.14 -0.95
C SER A 287 14.35 -23.41 -0.51
N LYS A 288 14.27 -23.67 0.80
CA LYS A 288 13.60 -24.83 1.39
C LYS A 288 12.09 -24.66 1.56
N LEU A 289 11.55 -23.46 1.32
CA LEU A 289 10.13 -23.21 1.49
C LEU A 289 9.29 -23.92 0.42
N LYS A 290 8.16 -24.48 0.86
CA LYS A 290 7.20 -25.14 -0.03
C LYS A 290 6.51 -24.10 -0.92
N THR A 291 6.29 -24.47 -2.16
CA THR A 291 5.52 -23.66 -3.10
C THR A 291 4.03 -23.64 -2.74
N ILE A 292 3.39 -22.48 -2.94
CA ILE A 292 1.99 -22.26 -2.56
C ILE A 292 1.01 -22.48 -3.72
N ILE A 293 1.47 -22.39 -4.97
CA ILE A 293 0.64 -22.59 -6.16
C ILE A 293 1.48 -23.05 -7.36
N GLY A 294 0.78 -23.59 -8.36
CA GLY A 294 1.32 -23.98 -9.65
C GLY A 294 1.51 -25.48 -9.80
N ARG A 295 1.80 -25.91 -11.04
CA ARG A 295 2.22 -27.29 -11.31
C ARG A 295 3.60 -27.51 -10.67
N LYS A 296 3.83 -28.69 -10.09
CA LYS A 296 5.11 -28.98 -9.40
C LYS A 296 6.34 -28.63 -10.22
N SER A 297 6.33 -28.83 -11.54
CA SER A 297 7.44 -28.53 -12.45
C SER A 297 7.63 -27.04 -12.76
N GLN A 298 6.64 -26.20 -12.51
CA GLN A 298 6.66 -24.77 -12.80
C GLN A 298 6.48 -23.89 -11.54
N ALA A 299 6.25 -24.49 -10.37
CA ALA A 299 5.95 -23.76 -9.14
C ALA A 299 7.20 -23.07 -8.55
N PHE A 300 7.10 -21.80 -8.23
CA PHE A 300 8.18 -20.99 -7.67
C PHE A 300 7.71 -20.05 -6.54
N LEU A 301 6.42 -19.72 -6.48
CA LEU A 301 5.90 -18.88 -5.40
C LEU A 301 5.87 -19.64 -4.07
N THR A 302 6.39 -19.01 -3.05
CA THR A 302 6.45 -19.51 -1.67
C THR A 302 5.97 -18.45 -0.69
N ALA A 303 5.75 -18.80 0.57
CA ALA A 303 5.47 -17.82 1.61
C ALA A 303 6.63 -16.83 1.87
N GLY A 304 7.86 -17.18 1.44
CA GLY A 304 9.04 -16.34 1.62
C GLY A 304 9.23 -15.32 0.51
N ASN A 305 8.63 -15.51 -0.68
CA ASN A 305 8.72 -14.58 -1.80
C ASN A 305 7.36 -13.96 -2.17
N SER A 306 6.49 -13.88 -1.17
CA SER A 306 5.15 -13.27 -1.23
C SER A 306 4.95 -12.41 0.00
N CYS A 307 4.23 -11.28 -0.13
CA CYS A 307 3.89 -10.48 1.04
C CYS A 307 3.00 -11.28 2.01
N PRO A 308 3.23 -11.19 3.33
CA PRO A 308 2.37 -11.83 4.31
C PRO A 308 1.01 -11.10 4.43
N THR A 309 -0.02 -11.81 4.91
CA THR A 309 -1.23 -11.15 5.41
C THR A 309 -0.86 -10.23 6.57
N SER A 310 -1.38 -9.02 6.56
CA SER A 310 -0.90 -7.94 7.42
C SER A 310 -2.02 -7.01 7.84
N ASP A 311 -1.81 -6.32 8.96
CA ASP A 311 -2.74 -5.39 9.57
C ASP A 311 -2.07 -4.06 9.81
N GLY A 312 -2.80 -2.94 9.68
CA GLY A 312 -2.25 -1.63 9.96
C GLY A 312 -3.06 -0.49 9.38
N ALA A 313 -2.80 0.71 9.88
CA ALA A 313 -3.40 1.96 9.42
C ALA A 313 -2.35 3.03 9.17
N ALA A 314 -2.68 4.00 8.33
CA ALA A 314 -1.89 5.19 8.06
C ALA A 314 -2.79 6.38 7.79
N ALA A 315 -2.31 7.59 8.06
CA ALA A 315 -3.06 8.81 7.82
C ALA A 315 -2.14 9.97 7.40
N GLN A 316 -2.73 10.96 6.71
CA GLN A 316 -2.09 12.17 6.21
C GLN A 316 -3.05 13.36 6.33
N ILE A 317 -2.51 14.54 6.63
CA ILE A 317 -3.25 15.82 6.54
C ILE A 317 -2.78 16.55 5.29
N TRP A 318 -3.72 16.91 4.45
CA TRP A 318 -3.52 17.71 3.24
C TRP A 318 -4.32 18.99 3.32
N MET A 319 -3.75 20.11 2.87
CA MET A 319 -4.47 21.37 2.78
C MET A 319 -3.93 22.25 1.63
N THR A 320 -4.61 23.33 1.36
CA THR A 320 -4.07 24.33 0.43
C THR A 320 -2.82 24.96 1.02
N ARG A 321 -1.84 25.32 0.16
CA ARG A 321 -0.62 26.01 0.58
C ARG A 321 -0.94 27.31 1.34
N GLY A 322 -1.91 28.10 0.85
CA GLY A 322 -2.34 29.35 1.50
C GLY A 322 -2.89 29.12 2.90
N LEU A 323 -3.74 28.10 3.10
CA LEU A 323 -4.25 27.77 4.43
C LEU A 323 -3.13 27.30 5.37
N ALA A 324 -2.18 26.52 4.88
CA ALA A 324 -1.02 26.09 5.67
C ALA A 324 -0.21 27.30 6.13
N GLU A 325 0.05 28.28 5.23
CA GLU A 325 0.74 29.54 5.56
C GLU A 325 -0.04 30.35 6.61
N ASP A 326 -1.35 30.53 6.42
CA ASP A 326 -2.22 31.28 7.34
C ASP A 326 -2.29 30.65 8.74
N LEU A 327 -2.18 29.33 8.83
CA LEU A 327 -2.14 28.57 10.08
C LEU A 327 -0.73 28.42 10.68
N GLY A 328 0.32 28.91 9.99
CA GLY A 328 1.72 28.77 10.42
C GLY A 328 2.24 27.34 10.36
N LEU A 329 1.61 26.48 9.55
CA LEU A 329 2.03 25.10 9.31
C LEU A 329 3.02 25.04 8.16
N ASN A 330 4.00 24.14 8.26
CA ASN A 330 5.03 23.98 7.23
C ASN A 330 4.68 22.89 6.25
N PRO A 331 4.46 23.18 4.95
CA PRO A 331 4.34 22.19 3.90
C PRO A 331 5.58 21.28 3.86
N ARG A 332 5.38 19.97 3.88
CA ARG A 332 6.48 18.99 3.83
C ARG A 332 6.68 18.44 2.41
N ALA A 333 5.59 18.20 1.69
CA ALA A 333 5.64 17.70 0.32
C ALA A 333 4.42 18.11 -0.49
N THR A 334 4.49 17.95 -1.80
CA THR A 334 3.32 17.91 -2.69
C THR A 334 3.38 16.69 -3.61
N ILE A 335 2.26 16.35 -4.25
CA ILE A 335 2.23 15.40 -5.36
C ILE A 335 2.49 16.18 -6.65
N LEU A 336 3.71 16.03 -7.18
CA LEU A 336 4.10 16.68 -8.42
C LEU A 336 3.27 16.18 -9.61
N ASN A 337 3.09 14.86 -9.69
CA ASN A 337 2.27 14.21 -10.72
C ASN A 337 1.85 12.81 -10.29
N PHE A 338 0.87 12.25 -10.99
CA PHE A 338 0.42 10.88 -10.79
C PHE A 338 -0.17 10.29 -12.07
N ALA A 339 -0.26 8.96 -12.12
CA ALA A 339 -0.97 8.25 -13.15
C ALA A 339 -1.81 7.12 -12.54
N ILE A 340 -3.05 7.01 -13.01
CA ILE A 340 -3.96 5.90 -12.72
C ILE A 340 -4.23 5.21 -14.05
N VAL A 341 -3.93 3.92 -14.13
CA VAL A 341 -4.02 3.15 -15.39
C VAL A 341 -4.78 1.85 -15.20
N GLY A 342 -5.47 1.41 -16.25
CA GLY A 342 -5.93 0.03 -16.41
C GLY A 342 -4.91 -0.77 -17.22
N THR A 343 -4.75 -2.04 -16.88
CA THR A 343 -3.86 -2.99 -17.54
C THR A 343 -4.57 -4.33 -17.76
N ASP A 344 -3.86 -5.33 -18.24
CA ASP A 344 -4.37 -6.66 -18.44
C ASP A 344 -4.88 -7.28 -17.12
N PRO A 345 -6.18 -7.63 -17.02
CA PRO A 345 -6.74 -8.19 -15.78
C PRO A 345 -6.32 -9.64 -15.52
N VAL A 346 -5.70 -10.31 -16.46
CA VAL A 346 -5.20 -11.70 -16.34
C VAL A 346 -3.79 -11.71 -15.76
N LEU A 347 -2.86 -10.92 -16.32
CA LEU A 347 -1.54 -10.69 -15.74
C LEU A 347 -1.65 -9.87 -14.46
N MET A 348 -2.55 -8.90 -14.44
CA MET A 348 -3.01 -8.14 -13.28
C MET A 348 -1.92 -7.29 -12.59
N LEU A 349 -0.71 -7.83 -12.40
CA LEU A 349 0.25 -7.29 -11.43
C LEU A 349 1.42 -6.54 -12.08
N ASP A 350 1.41 -6.36 -13.39
CA ASP A 350 2.40 -5.58 -14.16
C ASP A 350 2.05 -4.08 -14.29
N GLY A 351 1.02 -3.64 -13.60
CA GLY A 351 0.54 -2.26 -13.67
C GLY A 351 1.60 -1.17 -13.51
N PRO A 352 2.59 -1.29 -12.61
CA PRO A 352 3.67 -0.32 -12.47
C PRO A 352 4.46 -0.08 -13.76
N VAL A 353 4.61 -1.08 -14.63
CA VAL A 353 5.29 -0.96 -15.95
C VAL A 353 4.64 0.11 -16.82
N ARG A 354 3.34 0.32 -16.66
CA ARG A 354 2.60 1.34 -17.40
C ARG A 354 2.42 2.64 -16.61
N ALA A 355 2.12 2.53 -15.31
CA ALA A 355 1.78 3.70 -14.49
C ALA A 355 2.99 4.61 -14.24
N MET A 356 4.18 4.03 -13.96
CA MET A 356 5.36 4.84 -13.64
C MET A 356 5.87 5.66 -14.84
N PRO A 357 6.07 5.07 -16.04
CA PRO A 357 6.46 5.87 -17.21
C PRO A 357 5.43 6.94 -17.58
N GLU A 358 4.13 6.66 -17.40
CA GLU A 358 3.09 7.65 -17.66
C GLU A 358 3.15 8.84 -16.68
N ALA A 359 3.37 8.59 -15.38
CA ALA A 359 3.54 9.63 -14.38
C ALA A 359 4.79 10.48 -14.65
N LEU A 360 5.93 9.83 -14.93
CA LEU A 360 7.19 10.49 -15.26
C LEU A 360 7.08 11.34 -16.54
N LYS A 361 6.48 10.81 -17.60
CA LYS A 361 6.24 11.53 -18.84
C LYS A 361 5.41 12.80 -18.62
N ARG A 362 4.34 12.71 -17.82
CA ARG A 362 3.50 13.87 -17.48
C ARG A 362 4.25 14.93 -16.70
N ALA A 363 5.21 14.51 -15.86
CA ALA A 363 6.05 15.39 -15.07
C ALA A 363 7.28 15.90 -15.85
N ASN A 364 7.50 15.46 -17.08
CA ASN A 364 8.72 15.71 -17.86
C ASN A 364 9.99 15.28 -17.11
N LEU A 365 9.92 14.13 -16.45
CA LEU A 365 11.00 13.53 -15.67
C LEU A 365 11.29 12.11 -16.15
N SER A 366 12.39 11.54 -15.69
CA SER A 366 12.85 10.18 -15.93
C SER A 366 13.14 9.45 -14.61
N PHE A 367 13.46 8.15 -14.65
CA PHE A 367 13.91 7.41 -13.47
C PHE A 367 15.24 7.93 -12.91
N ASP A 368 16.07 8.58 -13.73
CA ASP A 368 17.35 9.15 -13.28
C ASP A 368 17.15 10.39 -12.39
N ASP A 369 16.03 11.08 -12.53
CA ASP A 369 15.67 12.22 -11.68
C ASP A 369 15.13 11.79 -10.31
N MET A 370 14.79 10.52 -10.14
CA MET A 370 14.22 10.00 -8.90
C MET A 370 15.32 9.63 -7.90
N ALA A 371 15.28 10.24 -6.72
CA ALA A 371 16.15 9.84 -5.61
C ALA A 371 15.74 8.49 -5.03
N PHE A 372 14.44 8.17 -5.05
CA PHE A 372 13.91 6.89 -4.58
C PHE A 372 12.82 6.37 -5.51
N ILE A 373 12.80 5.04 -5.67
CA ILE A 373 11.85 4.32 -6.51
C ILE A 373 11.24 3.21 -5.66
N GLU A 374 9.95 3.31 -5.37
CA GLU A 374 9.21 2.32 -4.59
C GLU A 374 8.23 1.55 -5.51
N ILE A 375 8.38 0.23 -5.59
CA ILE A 375 7.38 -0.66 -6.17
C ILE A 375 6.89 -1.58 -5.07
N ASN A 376 5.58 -1.58 -4.81
CA ASN A 376 5.00 -2.44 -3.79
C ASN A 376 5.28 -3.92 -4.09
N GLU A 377 5.88 -4.62 -3.13
CA GLU A 377 6.32 -6.01 -3.25
C GLU A 377 5.20 -7.00 -2.91
N ALA A 378 4.10 -6.98 -3.65
CA ALA A 378 3.04 -7.96 -3.42
C ALA A 378 3.57 -9.42 -3.57
N PHE A 379 4.46 -9.62 -4.54
CA PHE A 379 5.24 -10.84 -4.78
C PHE A 379 6.59 -10.46 -5.38
N SER A 380 7.64 -11.25 -5.13
CA SER A 380 8.93 -11.03 -5.78
C SER A 380 8.85 -11.10 -7.29
N SER A 381 7.95 -11.93 -7.86
CA SER A 381 7.73 -11.99 -9.30
C SER A 381 7.20 -10.68 -9.89
N VAL A 382 6.45 -9.89 -9.12
CA VAL A 382 6.01 -8.54 -9.52
C VAL A 382 7.21 -7.60 -9.59
N VAL A 383 8.05 -7.58 -8.53
CA VAL A 383 9.28 -6.77 -8.49
C VAL A 383 10.18 -7.13 -9.65
N TRP A 384 10.47 -8.42 -9.83
CA TRP A 384 11.32 -8.92 -10.89
C TRP A 384 10.82 -8.48 -12.28
N SER A 385 9.55 -8.73 -12.56
CA SER A 385 8.94 -8.41 -13.86
C SER A 385 8.93 -6.91 -14.13
N CYS A 386 8.52 -6.09 -13.14
CA CYS A 386 8.49 -4.64 -13.28
C CYS A 386 9.90 -4.08 -13.46
N CYS A 387 10.88 -4.51 -12.68
CA CYS A 387 12.26 -4.05 -12.79
C CYS A 387 12.87 -4.39 -14.15
N LYS A 388 12.66 -5.62 -14.65
CA LYS A 388 13.14 -6.02 -15.99
C LYS A 388 12.52 -5.18 -17.11
N GLU A 389 11.20 -4.96 -17.08
CA GLU A 389 10.51 -4.20 -18.12
C GLU A 389 10.82 -2.68 -18.05
N LEU A 390 11.08 -2.13 -16.87
CA LEU A 390 11.42 -0.72 -16.68
C LEU A 390 12.91 -0.43 -16.78
N GLY A 391 13.77 -1.44 -16.91
CA GLY A 391 15.22 -1.27 -16.91
C GLY A 391 15.79 -0.84 -15.56
N ILE A 392 15.13 -1.18 -14.46
CA ILE A 392 15.56 -0.88 -13.10
C ILE A 392 16.32 -2.09 -12.53
N ASP A 393 17.46 -1.87 -11.89
CA ASP A 393 18.13 -2.89 -11.09
C ASP A 393 17.50 -2.91 -9.68
N TRP A 394 16.94 -4.04 -9.24
CA TRP A 394 16.44 -4.19 -7.88
C TRP A 394 17.53 -4.14 -6.80
N ASN A 395 18.81 -4.21 -7.19
CA ASN A 395 19.95 -3.95 -6.30
C ASN A 395 20.31 -2.45 -6.21
N ASP A 396 19.74 -1.59 -7.06
CA ASP A 396 19.96 -0.15 -6.98
C ASP A 396 19.63 0.33 -5.55
N PRO A 397 20.53 1.08 -4.88
CA PRO A 397 20.28 1.61 -3.54
C PRO A 397 19.05 2.53 -3.45
N ARG A 398 18.60 3.09 -4.59
CA ARG A 398 17.38 3.91 -4.68
C ARG A 398 16.09 3.08 -4.69
N PHE A 399 16.20 1.78 -5.02
CA PHE A 399 15.04 0.91 -5.16
C PHE A 399 14.64 0.31 -3.80
N ASN A 400 13.40 0.56 -3.36
CA ASN A 400 12.84 0.10 -2.07
C ASN A 400 13.88 0.18 -0.94
N PRO A 401 14.47 1.37 -0.65
CA PRO A 401 15.67 1.46 0.20
C PRO A 401 15.40 1.06 1.66
N TRP A 402 14.16 1.14 2.10
CA TRP A 402 13.76 0.78 3.47
C TRP A 402 13.10 -0.61 3.57
N GLY A 403 13.27 -1.45 2.53
CA GLY A 403 12.57 -2.71 2.37
C GLY A 403 11.13 -2.50 1.90
N GLY A 404 10.47 -3.56 1.50
CA GLY A 404 9.13 -3.50 0.94
C GLY A 404 8.16 -4.50 1.58
N ALA A 405 7.05 -4.73 0.92
CA ALA A 405 5.92 -5.47 1.47
C ALA A 405 6.23 -6.95 1.77
N ILE A 406 7.23 -7.55 1.15
CA ILE A 406 7.65 -8.93 1.47
C ILE A 406 8.13 -8.99 2.92
N ALA A 407 8.92 -8.01 3.34
CA ALA A 407 9.42 -7.93 4.71
C ALA A 407 8.43 -7.26 5.66
N LEU A 408 7.86 -6.10 5.26
CA LEU A 408 7.02 -5.25 6.11
C LEU A 408 5.59 -5.76 6.21
N GLY A 409 5.03 -6.25 5.11
CA GLY A 409 3.62 -6.56 4.96
C GLY A 409 2.89 -5.61 4.01
N HIS A 410 1.67 -6.01 3.61
CA HIS A 410 0.83 -5.28 2.66
C HIS A 410 -0.62 -5.16 3.14
N PRO A 411 -0.90 -4.36 4.19
CA PRO A 411 -2.27 -4.01 4.52
C PRO A 411 -2.87 -3.20 3.35
N THR A 412 -3.72 -3.82 2.53
CA THR A 412 -4.08 -3.30 1.20
C THR A 412 -4.72 -1.91 1.23
N GLY A 413 -5.60 -1.65 2.20
CA GLY A 413 -6.21 -0.32 2.36
C GLY A 413 -5.22 0.76 2.77
N MET A 414 -4.18 0.42 3.55
CA MET A 414 -3.19 1.37 4.08
C MET A 414 -2.02 1.63 3.12
N THR A 415 -1.58 0.62 2.37
CA THR A 415 -0.25 0.60 1.73
C THR A 415 0.01 1.80 0.82
N GLY A 416 -0.98 2.25 0.06
CA GLY A 416 -0.79 3.41 -0.84
C GLY A 416 -0.54 4.72 -0.09
N CYS A 417 -1.24 4.94 1.02
CA CYS A 417 -0.98 6.07 1.92
C CYS A 417 0.42 5.96 2.53
N ARG A 418 0.82 4.75 2.97
CA ARG A 418 2.14 4.47 3.51
C ARG A 418 3.26 4.77 2.49
N LEU A 419 3.13 4.34 1.23
CA LEU A 419 4.16 4.56 0.22
C LEU A 419 4.42 6.06 -0.03
N ILE A 420 3.37 6.87 -0.10
CA ILE A 420 3.50 8.33 -0.26
C ILE A 420 4.21 8.94 0.96
N GLY A 421 3.82 8.54 2.18
CA GLY A 421 4.44 9.02 3.41
C GLY A 421 5.88 8.52 3.59
N THR A 422 6.18 7.28 3.24
CA THR A 422 7.55 6.74 3.27
C THR A 422 8.46 7.49 2.29
N ASN A 423 7.98 7.78 1.06
CA ASN A 423 8.71 8.61 0.11
C ASN A 423 9.05 9.99 0.69
N LEU A 424 8.10 10.64 1.38
CA LEU A 424 8.37 11.90 2.07
C LEU A 424 9.52 11.77 3.07
N HIS A 425 9.45 10.78 3.99
CA HIS A 425 10.49 10.60 5.01
C HIS A 425 11.86 10.24 4.43
N GLN A 426 11.90 9.45 3.35
CA GLN A 426 13.14 9.14 2.62
C GLN A 426 13.74 10.40 2.01
N LEU A 427 12.93 11.23 1.37
CA LEU A 427 13.35 12.48 0.73
C LEU A 427 13.87 13.49 1.76
N GLU A 428 13.15 13.70 2.85
CA GLU A 428 13.56 14.60 3.94
C GLU A 428 14.89 14.16 4.56
N LYS A 429 15.03 12.85 4.87
CA LYS A 429 16.27 12.29 5.41
C LYS A 429 17.46 12.53 4.50
N ALA A 430 17.26 12.32 3.20
CA ALA A 430 18.33 12.44 2.20
C ALA A 430 18.55 13.86 1.69
N GLY A 431 17.67 14.82 2.00
CA GLY A 431 17.67 16.17 1.43
C GLY A 431 17.46 16.17 -0.09
N LYS A 432 16.65 15.24 -0.61
CA LYS A 432 16.42 15.05 -2.04
C LYS A 432 15.04 15.57 -2.44
N GLU A 433 14.85 15.77 -3.75
CA GLU A 433 13.67 16.48 -4.28
C GLU A 433 12.55 15.53 -4.68
N TYR A 434 12.83 14.47 -5.47
CA TYR A 434 11.79 13.61 -6.07
C TYR A 434 11.91 12.15 -5.67
N ALA A 435 10.75 11.53 -5.42
CA ALA A 435 10.61 10.09 -5.32
C ALA A 435 9.35 9.63 -6.04
N ILE A 436 9.38 8.43 -6.61
CA ILE A 436 8.22 7.82 -7.26
C ILE A 436 7.84 6.53 -6.55
N SER A 437 6.55 6.33 -6.33
CA SER A 437 6.01 5.06 -5.84
C SER A 437 4.92 4.54 -6.75
N SER A 438 4.81 3.21 -6.86
CA SER A 438 3.76 2.54 -7.61
C SER A 438 3.38 1.20 -6.98
N MET A 439 2.19 0.73 -7.34
CA MET A 439 1.69 -0.58 -6.91
C MET A 439 0.80 -1.21 -7.97
N CYS A 440 0.89 -2.52 -8.07
CA CYS A 440 -0.08 -3.32 -8.80
C CYS A 440 -1.39 -3.39 -8.02
N VAL A 441 -2.49 -3.51 -8.73
CA VAL A 441 -3.85 -3.48 -8.17
C VAL A 441 -4.67 -4.63 -8.75
N GLY A 442 -5.48 -5.26 -7.92
CA GLY A 442 -6.39 -6.30 -8.33
C GLY A 442 -7.21 -5.92 -9.57
N PHE A 443 -7.53 -6.89 -10.42
CA PHE A 443 -8.24 -6.74 -11.70
C PHE A 443 -7.50 -5.90 -12.77
N GLY A 444 -6.17 -5.78 -12.71
CA GLY A 444 -5.39 -5.12 -13.74
C GLY A 444 -5.51 -3.59 -13.70
N MET A 445 -5.04 -2.99 -12.64
CA MET A 445 -4.94 -1.54 -12.49
C MET A 445 -3.61 -1.18 -11.84
N SER A 446 -3.24 0.09 -11.85
CA SER A 446 -2.11 0.62 -11.09
C SER A 446 -2.26 2.10 -10.80
N ILE A 447 -1.61 2.54 -9.73
CA ILE A 447 -1.36 3.94 -9.43
C ILE A 447 0.14 4.14 -9.30
N ALA A 448 0.65 5.23 -9.90
CA ALA A 448 1.98 5.76 -9.63
C ALA A 448 1.85 7.21 -9.16
N THR A 449 2.62 7.60 -8.14
CA THR A 449 2.68 8.96 -7.61
C THR A 449 4.11 9.44 -7.54
N ILE A 450 4.36 10.70 -7.95
CA ILE A 450 5.64 11.38 -7.79
C ILE A 450 5.47 12.39 -6.65
N VAL A 451 6.20 12.16 -5.58
CA VAL A 451 6.26 13.04 -4.40
C VAL A 451 7.41 14.02 -4.58
N LYS A 452 7.13 15.29 -4.39
CA LYS A 452 8.13 16.36 -4.34
C LYS A 452 8.30 16.84 -2.90
N ASN A 453 9.51 16.82 -2.40
CA ASN A 453 9.89 17.41 -1.11
C ASN A 453 9.88 18.94 -1.23
N GLU A 454 9.24 19.62 -0.30
CA GLU A 454 9.19 21.09 -0.27
C GLU A 454 10.49 21.73 0.24
N ASN A 455 11.33 20.96 0.94
CA ASN A 455 12.54 21.46 1.60
C ASN A 455 13.79 20.62 1.22
N PRO A 456 14.12 20.45 -0.07
CA PRO A 456 15.34 19.75 -0.47
C PRO A 456 16.56 20.57 -0.05
N LYS A 457 17.66 19.88 0.32
CA LYS A 457 18.92 20.52 0.79
C LYS A 457 19.95 20.58 -0.31
#